data_98d2620db1662a3089a07e24fed25adf
#
_entry.id   98d2620db1662a3089a07e24fed25adf
#
_cell.length_a   1.000
_cell.length_b   1.000
_cell.length_c   1.000
_cell.angle_alpha   90.00
_cell.angle_beta   90.00
_cell.angle_gamma   90.00
#
_symmetry.space_group_name_H-M   'P 1'
#
loop_
_entity.id
_entity.type
_entity.pdbx_description
1 polymer ?
#
loop_
_entity_poly.entity_id
_entity_poly.type
_entity_poly.pdbx_seq_one_letter_code
_entity_poly.pdbx_strand_id
1 'polypeptide(L)'
;MGDGSSTTSTVTRRVKITRIGCRAYVRFALLHGLDGPAMIDEFSEVHNHRLTSVCNRDLDKISRSLDMFQKTLILDNSKLNIGAGLTFRQVKELVNGYENIGATLIDFKNFQRDIKCYIRLRDADLFIDRLEKLKATQPQFYFAYDVDPQNRLTKFFWADATCIRNYSFFGDAVSFDPTYGTNKYDMVFTPFTGVNHHRKSVLFAGCLLLHEDDISFQWTFQHFLTAMGQKEPQFMITDQCPGIKKAFPSIFKTARHRYCMWHITQKITDKVSSKTLRDTDFLARFNAVVWDPDMEPSEFEEKWRKVFQEEVMASDSCGVDDFEKEEHVRIIHAYCVGVQGQRNWVNTKQVHCRSLAK
;
A
#
# COMPACT_ATOMS: atom_id res chain seq x y z
N MET A 1 -25.42 -27.07 -26.04
CA MET A 1 -26.27 -25.96 -26.44
C MET A 1 -27.00 -25.48 -25.22
N GLY A 2 -26.72 -24.31 -24.74
CA GLY A 2 -27.29 -23.70 -23.55
C GLY A 2 -26.72 -22.30 -23.41
N ASP A 3 -27.31 -21.35 -24.15
CA ASP A 3 -26.96 -19.93 -24.11
C ASP A 3 -27.28 -19.33 -22.73
N GLY A 4 -26.29 -18.95 -22.01
CA GLY A 4 -26.39 -18.14 -20.79
C GLY A 4 -26.22 -16.66 -21.13
N SER A 5 -27.29 -15.98 -21.55
CA SER A 5 -27.32 -14.53 -21.70
C SER A 5 -27.33 -13.87 -20.32
N SER A 6 -26.20 -13.28 -19.91
CA SER A 6 -26.11 -12.39 -18.75
C SER A 6 -26.77 -11.05 -19.09
N THR A 7 -28.01 -10.86 -18.65
CA THR A 7 -28.70 -9.56 -18.67
C THR A 7 -28.12 -8.69 -17.57
N THR A 8 -27.20 -7.77 -17.92
CA THR A 8 -26.82 -6.64 -17.09
C THR A 8 -28.02 -5.70 -16.92
N SER A 9 -28.68 -5.77 -15.78
CA SER A 9 -29.72 -4.82 -15.39
C SER A 9 -29.07 -3.45 -15.10
N THR A 10 -29.11 -2.55 -16.07
CA THR A 10 -28.85 -1.14 -15.88
C THR A 10 -29.91 -0.54 -14.96
N VAL A 11 -29.53 -0.29 -13.69
CA VAL A 11 -30.40 0.45 -12.77
C VAL A 11 -30.46 1.90 -13.23
N THR A 12 -31.44 2.22 -14.03
CA THR A 12 -31.79 3.59 -14.41
C THR A 12 -32.36 4.31 -13.18
N ARG A 13 -31.55 5.18 -12.60
CA ARG A 13 -31.97 6.06 -11.49
C ARG A 13 -33.07 6.97 -12.03
N ARG A 14 -34.35 6.76 -11.65
CA ARG A 14 -35.44 7.66 -11.99
C ARG A 14 -35.15 9.04 -11.40
N VAL A 15 -34.72 9.97 -12.24
CA VAL A 15 -34.59 11.36 -11.87
C VAL A 15 -35.99 11.92 -11.69
N LYS A 16 -36.33 12.39 -10.50
CA LYS A 16 -37.62 13.03 -10.25
C LYS A 16 -37.71 14.28 -11.11
N ILE A 17 -38.57 14.24 -12.15
CA ILE A 17 -38.79 15.38 -13.03
C ILE A 17 -39.51 16.45 -12.21
N THR A 18 -38.82 17.55 -11.92
CA THR A 18 -39.37 18.70 -11.21
C THR A 18 -40.09 19.68 -12.14
N ARG A 19 -40.06 19.43 -13.42
CA ARG A 19 -40.80 20.24 -14.43
C ARG A 19 -42.27 19.89 -14.37
N ILE A 20 -43.09 20.87 -13.98
CA ILE A 20 -44.54 20.73 -13.82
C ILE A 20 -45.30 21.23 -15.06
N GLY A 21 -44.71 21.14 -16.26
CA GLY A 21 -45.31 21.64 -17.48
C GLY A 21 -45.41 23.17 -17.56
N CYS A 22 -44.50 23.88 -16.92
CA CYS A 22 -44.45 25.33 -17.01
C CYS A 22 -44.22 25.79 -18.45
N ARG A 23 -45.04 26.78 -18.91
CA ARG A 23 -44.96 27.33 -20.24
C ARG A 23 -44.04 28.56 -20.35
N ALA A 24 -43.40 28.98 -19.24
CA ALA A 24 -42.40 30.01 -19.28
C ALA A 24 -41.14 29.49 -19.97
N TYR A 25 -40.60 30.22 -20.91
CA TYR A 25 -39.39 29.89 -21.63
C TYR A 25 -38.69 31.12 -22.19
N VAL A 26 -37.40 30.97 -22.49
CA VAL A 26 -36.60 31.91 -23.28
C VAL A 26 -35.97 31.11 -24.41
N ARG A 27 -36.15 31.56 -25.64
CA ARG A 27 -35.50 31.01 -26.82
C ARG A 27 -34.35 31.95 -27.22
N PHE A 28 -33.21 31.37 -27.47
CA PHE A 28 -32.06 32.10 -28.00
C PHE A 28 -31.83 31.68 -29.45
N ALA A 29 -31.69 32.66 -30.35
CA ALA A 29 -31.17 32.47 -31.69
C ALA A 29 -29.68 32.83 -31.73
N LEU A 30 -28.87 31.94 -32.31
CA LEU A 30 -27.44 32.19 -32.53
C LEU A 30 -27.27 32.83 -33.91
N LEU A 31 -26.74 34.05 -33.94
CA LEU A 31 -26.37 34.73 -35.18
C LEU A 31 -25.01 34.21 -35.62
N HIS A 32 -24.89 33.66 -36.81
CA HIS A 32 -23.66 33.22 -37.44
C HIS A 32 -23.04 31.92 -36.86
N GLY A 33 -23.85 30.90 -36.50
CA GLY A 33 -23.39 29.61 -36.04
C GLY A 33 -23.09 29.50 -34.54
N LEU A 34 -22.39 28.45 -34.10
CA LEU A 34 -22.20 28.16 -32.66
C LEU A 34 -21.35 29.20 -31.89
N ASP A 35 -20.54 29.99 -32.58
CA ASP A 35 -19.63 31.01 -31.98
C ASP A 35 -20.15 32.45 -32.09
N GLY A 36 -21.35 32.64 -32.58
CA GLY A 36 -21.96 34.00 -32.76
C GLY A 36 -22.67 34.49 -31.51
N PRO A 37 -22.98 35.80 -31.44
CA PRO A 37 -23.74 36.36 -30.33
C PRO A 37 -25.15 35.79 -30.29
N ALA A 38 -25.62 35.44 -29.09
CA ALA A 38 -26.95 34.94 -28.86
C ALA A 38 -27.95 36.08 -28.68
N MET A 39 -29.05 36.07 -29.42
CA MET A 39 -30.18 37.00 -29.26
C MET A 39 -31.41 36.26 -28.72
N ILE A 40 -32.21 36.94 -27.91
CA ILE A 40 -33.48 36.41 -27.45
C ILE A 40 -34.47 36.52 -28.65
N ASP A 41 -34.89 35.38 -29.15
CA ASP A 41 -35.83 35.26 -30.27
C ASP A 41 -37.27 35.26 -29.77
N GLU A 42 -37.54 34.56 -28.70
CA GLU A 42 -38.87 34.40 -28.12
C GLU A 42 -38.79 34.31 -26.60
N PHE A 43 -39.78 34.92 -25.93
CA PHE A 43 -39.84 34.92 -24.48
C PHE A 43 -41.28 34.82 -23.99
N SER A 44 -41.53 33.95 -22.99
CA SER A 44 -42.80 33.82 -22.30
C SER A 44 -42.61 33.84 -20.81
N GLU A 45 -43.24 34.78 -20.10
CA GLU A 45 -43.19 34.89 -18.62
C GLU A 45 -44.27 34.11 -17.90
N VAL A 46 -45.20 33.46 -18.64
CA VAL A 46 -46.35 32.83 -18.01
C VAL A 46 -45.98 31.55 -17.27
N HIS A 47 -45.89 31.67 -15.96
CA HIS A 47 -45.60 30.54 -15.08
C HIS A 47 -46.87 29.90 -14.52
N ASN A 48 -46.93 28.59 -14.43
CA ASN A 48 -48.00 27.80 -13.78
C ASN A 48 -47.69 27.47 -12.31
N HIS A 49 -46.64 28.04 -11.74
CA HIS A 49 -46.18 27.88 -10.37
C HIS A 49 -45.74 29.20 -9.78
N ARG A 50 -45.64 29.26 -8.46
CA ARG A 50 -45.08 30.43 -7.77
C ARG A 50 -43.57 30.52 -8.02
N LEU A 51 -43.07 31.71 -8.29
CA LEU A 51 -41.64 31.96 -8.36
C LEU A 51 -41.05 31.98 -6.94
N THR A 52 -39.78 31.69 -6.83
CA THR A 52 -39.04 31.85 -5.58
C THR A 52 -39.14 33.26 -5.06
N SER A 53 -39.52 33.43 -3.78
CA SER A 53 -39.59 34.76 -3.16
C SER A 53 -38.20 35.41 -3.17
N VAL A 54 -38.17 36.75 -3.24
CA VAL A 54 -36.91 37.52 -3.31
C VAL A 54 -35.95 37.14 -2.16
N CYS A 55 -36.48 36.94 -0.96
CA CYS A 55 -35.71 36.56 0.23
C CYS A 55 -35.09 35.13 0.17
N ASN A 56 -35.56 34.29 -0.74
CA ASN A 56 -35.06 32.89 -0.89
C ASN A 56 -34.28 32.68 -2.20
N ARG A 57 -34.07 33.75 -3.01
CA ARG A 57 -33.34 33.61 -4.29
C ARG A 57 -31.91 33.13 -4.12
N ASP A 58 -31.26 33.49 -3.03
CA ASP A 58 -29.89 33.06 -2.71
C ASP A 58 -29.79 31.57 -2.47
N LEU A 59 -30.92 30.90 -2.22
CA LEU A 59 -30.98 29.42 -2.10
C LEU A 59 -31.21 28.70 -3.42
N ASP A 60 -31.51 29.44 -4.49
CA ASP A 60 -31.65 28.86 -5.83
C ASP A 60 -30.32 28.35 -6.33
N LYS A 61 -30.32 27.19 -6.98
CA LYS A 61 -29.09 26.53 -7.47
C LYS A 61 -28.22 27.41 -8.35
N ILE A 62 -28.78 28.41 -9.03
CA ILE A 62 -28.06 29.34 -9.91
C ILE A 62 -27.36 30.41 -9.10
N SER A 63 -27.93 30.83 -7.97
CA SER A 63 -27.44 31.97 -7.17
C SER A 63 -26.41 31.55 -6.12
N ARG A 64 -26.44 30.27 -5.69
CA ARG A 64 -25.55 29.82 -4.64
C ARG A 64 -24.26 29.24 -5.17
N SER A 65 -23.17 29.63 -4.57
CA SER A 65 -21.82 29.12 -4.89
C SER A 65 -20.96 29.14 -3.65
N LEU A 66 -20.02 28.21 -3.59
CA LEU A 66 -18.97 28.25 -2.57
C LEU A 66 -17.96 29.33 -2.92
N ASP A 67 -17.67 30.21 -1.97
CA ASP A 67 -16.61 31.19 -2.10
C ASP A 67 -15.21 30.53 -1.93
N MET A 68 -14.14 31.31 -2.14
CA MET A 68 -12.77 30.79 -2.03
C MET A 68 -12.40 30.40 -0.62
N PHE A 69 -12.87 31.12 0.40
CA PHE A 69 -12.63 30.79 1.81
C PHE A 69 -13.26 29.45 2.15
N GLN A 70 -14.53 29.24 1.80
CA GLN A 70 -15.25 27.99 2.04
C GLN A 70 -14.58 26.81 1.32
N LYS A 71 -14.18 26.99 0.06
CA LYS A 71 -13.45 25.97 -0.72
C LYS A 71 -12.13 25.60 -0.06
N THR A 72 -11.34 26.59 0.36
CA THR A 72 -10.07 26.36 1.04
C THR A 72 -10.28 25.65 2.38
N LEU A 73 -11.28 26.07 3.16
CA LEU A 73 -11.58 25.43 4.43
C LEU A 73 -12.04 23.97 4.27
N ILE A 74 -12.83 23.67 3.23
CA ILE A 74 -13.21 22.28 2.92
C ILE A 74 -11.97 21.45 2.58
N LEU A 75 -11.03 22.00 1.81
CA LEU A 75 -9.78 21.32 1.46
C LEU A 75 -8.92 21.04 2.69
N ASP A 76 -8.71 22.04 3.54
CA ASP A 76 -7.86 21.90 4.72
C ASP A 76 -8.47 20.97 5.76
N ASN A 77 -9.76 21.08 6.00
CA ASN A 77 -10.49 20.15 6.87
C ASN A 77 -10.48 18.72 6.32
N SER A 78 -10.55 18.54 4.99
CA SER A 78 -10.45 17.20 4.39
C SER A 78 -9.08 16.54 4.63
N LYS A 79 -7.99 17.32 4.69
CA LYS A 79 -6.64 16.81 5.06
C LYS A 79 -6.60 16.27 6.50
N LEU A 80 -7.43 16.85 7.38
CA LEU A 80 -7.58 16.45 8.78
C LEU A 80 -8.68 15.39 9.01
N ASN A 81 -9.22 14.79 7.94
CA ASN A 81 -10.36 13.88 7.97
C ASN A 81 -11.65 14.49 8.52
N ILE A 82 -11.78 15.82 8.50
CA ILE A 82 -13.00 16.51 8.89
C ILE A 82 -13.95 16.55 7.69
N GLY A 83 -15.14 15.97 7.85
CA GLY A 83 -16.12 15.87 6.77
C GLY A 83 -16.85 17.19 6.49
N ALA A 84 -17.42 17.31 5.26
CA ALA A 84 -18.16 18.50 4.80
C ALA A 84 -19.30 18.94 5.76
N GLY A 85 -19.91 18.03 6.51
CA GLY A 85 -20.97 18.36 7.46
C GLY A 85 -20.47 19.14 8.68
N LEU A 86 -19.29 18.80 9.19
CA LEU A 86 -18.65 19.54 10.28
C LEU A 86 -18.11 20.89 9.78
N THR A 87 -17.49 20.89 8.58
CA THR A 87 -17.01 22.11 7.94
C THR A 87 -18.15 23.11 7.71
N PHE A 88 -19.31 22.65 7.25
CA PHE A 88 -20.48 23.49 7.08
C PHE A 88 -20.94 24.14 8.40
N ARG A 89 -20.96 23.37 9.52
CA ARG A 89 -21.27 23.92 10.86
C ARG A 89 -20.21 24.91 11.32
N GLN A 90 -18.93 24.63 11.06
CA GLN A 90 -17.84 25.55 11.38
C GLN A 90 -18.00 26.89 10.63
N VAL A 91 -18.33 26.85 9.33
CA VAL A 91 -18.59 28.06 8.55
C VAL A 91 -19.78 28.82 9.11
N LYS A 92 -20.87 28.13 9.48
CA LYS A 92 -22.04 28.77 10.12
C LYS A 92 -21.66 29.60 11.36
N GLU A 93 -20.80 29.05 12.23
CA GLU A 93 -20.34 29.77 13.42
C GLU A 93 -19.46 30.97 13.06
N LEU A 94 -18.60 30.83 12.03
CA LEU A 94 -17.71 31.91 11.58
C LEU A 94 -18.45 33.10 10.94
N VAL A 95 -19.58 32.82 10.27
CA VAL A 95 -20.37 33.86 9.58
C VAL A 95 -21.63 34.27 10.35
N ASN A 96 -21.77 33.79 11.59
CA ASN A 96 -22.89 34.11 12.50
C ASN A 96 -24.29 33.77 11.94
N GLY A 97 -24.44 32.64 11.28
CA GLY A 97 -25.75 32.16 10.84
C GLY A 97 -25.74 31.41 9.51
N TYR A 98 -26.76 30.61 9.27
CA TYR A 98 -26.89 29.86 8.01
C TYR A 98 -27.19 30.77 6.81
N GLU A 99 -27.90 31.84 7.03
CA GLU A 99 -28.29 32.84 6.04
C GLU A 99 -27.10 33.54 5.41
N ASN A 100 -25.98 33.61 6.10
CA ASN A 100 -24.76 34.26 5.65
C ASN A 100 -23.79 33.34 4.92
N ILE A 101 -24.11 32.06 4.76
CA ILE A 101 -23.20 31.09 4.11
C ILE A 101 -23.21 31.21 2.59
N GLY A 102 -24.36 31.62 1.98
CA GLY A 102 -24.51 31.71 0.52
C GLY A 102 -24.45 30.34 -0.23
N ALA A 103 -24.37 29.24 0.48
CA ALA A 103 -24.33 27.89 -0.03
C ALA A 103 -25.02 26.90 0.92
N THR A 104 -25.40 25.72 0.45
CA THR A 104 -26.05 24.69 1.24
C THR A 104 -25.05 23.58 1.64
N LEU A 105 -25.43 22.80 2.65
CA LEU A 105 -24.68 21.57 3.04
C LEU A 105 -24.44 20.63 1.84
N ILE A 106 -25.38 20.59 0.89
CA ILE A 106 -25.25 19.74 -0.31
C ILE A 106 -24.12 20.26 -1.20
N ASP A 107 -23.95 21.57 -1.31
CA ASP A 107 -22.86 22.16 -2.12
C ASP A 107 -21.50 21.85 -1.51
N PHE A 108 -21.36 21.91 -0.18
CA PHE A 108 -20.16 21.46 0.55
C PHE A 108 -19.85 19.98 0.31
N LYS A 109 -20.87 19.10 0.39
CA LYS A 109 -20.71 17.67 0.13
C LYS A 109 -20.35 17.39 -1.33
N ASN A 110 -20.97 18.09 -2.27
CA ASN A 110 -20.67 17.95 -3.69
C ASN A 110 -19.25 18.38 -3.99
N PHE A 111 -18.81 19.53 -3.50
CA PHE A 111 -17.44 19.99 -3.69
C PHE A 111 -16.41 19.01 -3.11
N GLN A 112 -16.63 18.52 -1.88
CA GLN A 112 -15.75 17.51 -1.28
C GLN A 112 -15.71 16.20 -2.09
N ARG A 113 -16.86 15.77 -2.64
CA ARG A 113 -16.94 14.60 -3.51
C ARG A 113 -16.17 14.84 -4.82
N ASP A 114 -16.34 16.00 -5.42
CA ASP A 114 -15.73 16.34 -6.72
C ASP A 114 -14.22 16.45 -6.59
N ILE A 115 -13.70 16.97 -5.46
CA ILE A 115 -12.27 16.95 -5.13
C ILE A 115 -11.77 15.49 -4.99
N LYS A 116 -12.51 14.65 -4.24
CA LYS A 116 -12.13 13.23 -4.09
C LYS A 116 -12.10 12.50 -5.43
N CYS A 117 -13.07 12.79 -6.31
CA CYS A 117 -13.09 12.25 -7.68
C CYS A 117 -11.88 12.75 -8.48
N TYR A 118 -11.59 14.04 -8.44
CA TYR A 118 -10.44 14.62 -9.15
C TYR A 118 -9.11 14.02 -8.69
N ILE A 119 -8.91 13.92 -7.37
CA ILE A 119 -7.70 13.30 -6.80
C ILE A 119 -7.63 11.83 -7.23
N ARG A 120 -8.75 11.08 -7.13
CA ARG A 120 -8.79 9.65 -7.47
C ARG A 120 -8.42 9.36 -8.93
N LEU A 121 -8.74 10.25 -9.86
CA LEU A 121 -8.45 10.10 -11.29
C LEU A 121 -7.01 10.51 -11.65
N ARG A 122 -6.35 11.33 -10.81
CA ARG A 122 -5.01 11.88 -11.05
C ARG A 122 -4.05 11.60 -9.90
N ASP A 123 -4.36 10.61 -9.09
CA ASP A 123 -3.63 10.31 -7.85
C ASP A 123 -2.14 10.02 -8.11
N ALA A 124 -1.86 9.22 -9.14
CA ALA A 124 -0.49 8.88 -9.53
C ALA A 124 0.28 10.12 -10.04
N ASP A 125 -0.32 10.92 -10.93
CA ASP A 125 0.32 12.13 -11.47
C ASP A 125 0.63 13.13 -10.35
N LEU A 126 -0.35 13.41 -9.48
CA LEU A 126 -0.18 14.32 -8.35
C LEU A 126 0.88 13.82 -7.36
N PHE A 127 0.97 12.52 -7.20
CA PHE A 127 1.98 11.89 -6.36
C PHE A 127 3.38 12.07 -6.95
N ILE A 128 3.57 11.80 -8.24
CA ILE A 128 4.84 12.00 -8.95
C ILE A 128 5.26 13.47 -8.92
N ASP A 129 4.36 14.41 -9.26
CA ASP A 129 4.63 15.86 -9.17
C ASP A 129 5.13 16.28 -7.79
N ARG A 130 4.57 15.69 -6.72
CA ARG A 130 5.00 15.96 -5.36
C ARG A 130 6.41 15.43 -5.09
N LEU A 131 6.73 14.24 -5.61
CA LEU A 131 8.07 13.64 -5.44
C LEU A 131 9.13 14.44 -6.19
N GLU A 132 8.83 14.92 -7.39
CA GLU A 132 9.73 15.79 -8.14
C GLU A 132 10.03 17.10 -7.39
N LYS A 133 9.00 17.70 -6.80
CA LYS A 133 9.17 18.87 -5.92
C LYS A 133 10.00 18.56 -4.68
N LEU A 134 9.81 17.37 -4.07
CA LEU A 134 10.63 16.93 -2.94
C LEU A 134 12.09 16.75 -3.37
N LYS A 135 12.34 16.13 -4.51
CA LYS A 135 13.70 15.95 -5.06
C LYS A 135 14.38 17.28 -5.34
N ALA A 136 13.65 18.27 -5.85
CA ALA A 136 14.18 19.61 -6.09
C ALA A 136 14.61 20.32 -4.80
N THR A 137 13.91 20.08 -3.67
CA THR A 137 14.24 20.67 -2.35
C THR A 137 15.19 19.79 -1.53
N GLN A 138 15.27 18.49 -1.82
CA GLN A 138 16.09 17.51 -1.10
C GLN A 138 16.93 16.72 -2.12
N PRO A 139 18.12 17.19 -2.52
CA PRO A 139 18.92 16.54 -3.59
C PRO A 139 19.27 15.08 -3.31
N GLN A 140 19.34 14.67 -2.05
CA GLN A 140 19.62 13.29 -1.66
C GLN A 140 18.38 12.37 -1.72
N PHE A 141 17.18 12.94 -1.96
CA PHE A 141 15.98 12.12 -2.13
C PHE A 141 16.05 11.37 -3.46
N TYR A 142 16.03 10.05 -3.38
CA TYR A 142 16.01 9.18 -4.55
C TYR A 142 14.65 8.55 -4.72
N PHE A 143 14.10 8.58 -5.93
CA PHE A 143 12.93 7.80 -6.30
C PHE A 143 13.02 7.36 -7.76
N ALA A 144 12.32 6.28 -8.06
CA ALA A 144 12.11 5.75 -9.39
C ALA A 144 10.71 5.14 -9.48
N TYR A 145 10.13 5.15 -10.66
CA TYR A 145 8.84 4.51 -10.90
C TYR A 145 8.76 3.94 -12.31
N ASP A 146 7.82 3.03 -12.51
CA ASP A 146 7.50 2.44 -13.79
C ASP A 146 5.98 2.42 -13.97
N VAL A 147 5.52 2.57 -15.21
CA VAL A 147 4.10 2.63 -15.57
C VAL A 147 3.77 1.63 -16.68
N ASP A 148 2.53 1.20 -16.73
CA ASP A 148 2.04 0.38 -17.83
C ASP A 148 1.67 1.22 -19.08
N PRO A 149 1.32 0.58 -20.22
CA PRO A 149 0.91 1.30 -21.43
C PRO A 149 -0.33 2.19 -21.26
N GLN A 150 -1.10 2.02 -20.18
CA GLN A 150 -2.24 2.84 -19.81
C GLN A 150 -1.88 3.94 -18.81
N ASN A 151 -0.59 4.20 -18.60
CA ASN A 151 -0.03 5.19 -17.67
C ASN A 151 -0.43 4.95 -16.20
N ARG A 152 -0.62 3.68 -15.79
CA ARG A 152 -0.89 3.30 -14.40
C ARG A 152 0.41 2.86 -13.75
N LEU A 153 0.65 3.32 -12.52
CA LEU A 153 1.85 3.00 -11.74
C LEU A 153 1.92 1.48 -11.46
N THR A 154 3.00 0.86 -11.89
CA THR A 154 3.26 -0.58 -11.68
C THR A 154 4.35 -0.84 -10.65
N LYS A 155 5.34 0.04 -10.56
CA LYS A 155 6.44 -0.05 -9.61
C LYS A 155 6.79 1.34 -9.11
N PHE A 156 7.11 1.44 -7.84
CA PHE A 156 7.55 2.69 -7.22
C PHE A 156 8.57 2.40 -6.13
N PHE A 157 9.72 3.05 -6.20
CA PHE A 157 10.81 2.94 -5.24
C PHE A 157 11.18 4.32 -4.70
N TRP A 158 11.50 4.39 -3.41
CA TRP A 158 12.03 5.63 -2.81
C TRP A 158 13.00 5.37 -1.66
N ALA A 159 13.94 6.29 -1.49
CA ALA A 159 14.80 6.42 -0.32
C ALA A 159 15.05 7.90 -0.03
N ASP A 160 14.75 8.35 1.16
CA ASP A 160 15.06 9.71 1.59
C ASP A 160 16.49 9.83 2.16
N ALA A 161 16.92 11.05 2.43
CA ALA A 161 18.26 11.31 2.99
C ALA A 161 18.50 10.58 4.31
N THR A 162 17.45 10.39 5.13
CA THR A 162 17.53 9.66 6.39
C THR A 162 17.71 8.16 6.14
N CYS A 163 16.98 7.61 5.17
CA CYS A 163 17.09 6.23 4.74
C CYS A 163 18.53 5.90 4.26
N ILE A 164 19.06 6.74 3.37
CA ILE A 164 20.41 6.58 2.82
C ILE A 164 21.46 6.69 3.92
N ARG A 165 21.34 7.66 4.82
CA ARG A 165 22.21 7.80 5.99
C ARG A 165 22.12 6.60 6.93
N ASN A 166 20.93 6.11 7.23
CA ASN A 166 20.74 4.91 8.05
C ASN A 166 21.45 3.71 7.44
N TYR A 167 21.33 3.55 6.10
CA TYR A 167 22.03 2.47 5.41
C TYR A 167 23.55 2.58 5.49
N SER A 168 24.12 3.80 5.42
CA SER A 168 25.56 3.99 5.51
C SER A 168 26.14 3.50 6.84
N PHE A 169 25.36 3.57 7.94
CA PHE A 169 25.76 3.15 9.28
C PHE A 169 25.35 1.72 9.64
N PHE A 170 24.20 1.25 9.16
CA PHE A 170 23.56 0.03 9.64
C PHE A 170 23.20 -0.95 8.51
N GLY A 171 23.65 -0.68 7.27
CA GLY A 171 23.29 -1.42 6.07
C GLY A 171 24.08 -2.72 5.86
N ASP A 172 24.81 -3.18 6.83
CA ASP A 172 25.54 -4.44 6.83
C ASP A 172 24.58 -5.66 6.67
N ALA A 173 23.38 -5.62 7.27
CA ALA A 173 22.31 -6.57 7.02
C ALA A 173 20.98 -5.89 6.78
N VAL A 174 20.35 -6.33 5.72
CA VAL A 174 19.08 -5.80 5.23
C VAL A 174 18.04 -6.91 5.26
N SER A 175 16.87 -6.61 5.84
CA SER A 175 15.68 -7.42 5.68
C SER A 175 14.81 -6.81 4.59
N PHE A 176 14.41 -7.62 3.64
CA PHE A 176 13.49 -7.28 2.56
C PHE A 176 12.28 -8.21 2.66
N ASP A 177 11.15 -7.66 3.08
CA ASP A 177 9.98 -8.44 3.48
C ASP A 177 8.69 -7.85 2.90
N PRO A 178 8.10 -8.48 1.88
CA PRO A 178 6.85 -8.05 1.28
C PRO A 178 5.69 -8.03 2.28
N THR A 179 4.89 -6.97 2.27
CA THR A 179 3.71 -6.80 3.12
C THR A 179 2.47 -6.54 2.27
N TYR A 180 1.42 -7.30 2.50
CA TYR A 180 0.21 -7.32 1.67
C TYR A 180 -0.93 -6.50 2.26
N GLY A 181 -1.90 -6.10 1.39
CA GLY A 181 -3.17 -5.53 1.82
C GLY A 181 -3.09 -4.14 2.47
N THR A 182 -2.00 -3.41 2.30
CA THR A 182 -1.74 -2.13 2.98
C THR A 182 -2.30 -0.91 2.23
N ASN A 183 -2.75 -1.06 0.97
CA ASN A 183 -3.22 0.06 0.16
C ASN A 183 -4.37 -0.31 -0.79
N LYS A 184 -5.09 0.71 -1.27
CA LYS A 184 -6.29 0.55 -2.11
C LYS A 184 -6.01 0.09 -3.56
N TYR A 185 -4.74 -0.01 -3.95
CA TYR A 185 -4.32 -0.39 -5.30
C TYR A 185 -3.84 -1.84 -5.38
N ASP A 186 -3.92 -2.56 -4.26
CA ASP A 186 -3.43 -3.93 -4.11
C ASP A 186 -1.93 -4.09 -4.46
N MET A 187 -1.17 -2.99 -4.39
CA MET A 187 0.27 -3.04 -4.56
C MET A 187 0.93 -3.60 -3.30
N VAL A 188 1.90 -4.47 -3.47
CA VAL A 188 2.68 -5.05 -2.39
C VAL A 188 3.70 -4.03 -1.91
N PHE A 189 3.69 -3.73 -0.61
CA PHE A 189 4.70 -2.87 0.00
C PHE A 189 5.91 -3.70 0.44
N THR A 190 7.09 -3.37 -0.06
CA THR A 190 8.33 -4.07 0.21
C THR A 190 9.38 -3.12 0.80
N PRO A 191 9.45 -3.00 2.14
CA PRO A 191 10.45 -2.20 2.80
C PRO A 191 11.82 -2.89 2.83
N PHE A 192 12.88 -2.12 2.67
CA PHE A 192 14.24 -2.48 3.03
C PHE A 192 14.51 -1.96 4.44
N THR A 193 14.69 -2.85 5.39
CA THR A 193 14.87 -2.50 6.80
C THR A 193 16.15 -3.08 7.35
N GLY A 194 16.64 -2.47 8.41
CA GLY A 194 17.73 -3.00 9.21
C GLY A 194 17.53 -2.68 10.69
N VAL A 195 18.55 -2.89 11.48
CA VAL A 195 18.53 -2.68 12.93
C VAL A 195 19.70 -1.80 13.35
N ASN A 196 19.42 -0.75 14.09
CA ASN A 196 20.47 0.12 14.65
C ASN A 196 21.09 -0.48 15.91
N HIS A 197 22.12 0.19 16.47
CA HIS A 197 22.82 -0.24 17.68
C HIS A 197 21.92 -0.26 18.94
N HIS A 198 20.75 0.40 18.93
CA HIS A 198 19.74 0.30 20.00
C HIS A 198 18.72 -0.83 19.77
N ARG A 199 18.98 -1.74 18.82
CA ARG A 199 18.05 -2.83 18.42
C ARG A 199 16.69 -2.35 17.93
N LYS A 200 16.64 -1.12 17.38
CA LYS A 200 15.40 -0.58 16.77
C LYS A 200 15.47 -0.71 15.26
N SER A 201 14.32 -1.01 14.66
CA SER A 201 14.19 -1.05 13.21
C SER A 201 14.42 0.33 12.62
N VAL A 202 15.15 0.34 11.50
CA VAL A 202 15.39 1.53 10.68
C VAL A 202 15.07 1.20 9.24
N LEU A 203 14.44 2.16 8.57
CA LEU A 203 14.12 2.05 7.15
C LEU A 203 15.34 2.51 6.33
N PHE A 204 15.64 1.76 5.26
CA PHE A 204 16.66 2.11 4.26
C PHE A 204 16.02 2.53 2.94
N ALA A 205 14.94 1.86 2.53
CA ALA A 205 14.16 2.20 1.35
C ALA A 205 12.77 1.60 1.45
N GLY A 206 11.84 2.11 0.66
CA GLY A 206 10.54 1.51 0.44
C GLY A 206 10.28 1.26 -1.03
N CYS A 207 9.51 0.23 -1.33
CA CYS A 207 9.07 -0.06 -2.67
C CYS A 207 7.60 -0.49 -2.67
N LEU A 208 6.86 -0.15 -3.73
CA LEU A 208 5.53 -0.64 -4.03
C LEU A 208 5.58 -1.37 -5.36
N LEU A 209 5.08 -2.60 -5.41
CA LEU A 209 5.06 -3.45 -6.60
C LEU A 209 3.64 -3.91 -6.89
N LEU A 210 3.23 -3.85 -8.16
CA LEU A 210 1.97 -4.43 -8.60
C LEU A 210 2.08 -5.95 -8.77
N HIS A 211 3.27 -6.45 -9.17
CA HIS A 211 3.56 -7.86 -9.40
C HIS A 211 4.82 -8.30 -8.66
N GLU A 212 4.79 -9.51 -8.10
CA GLU A 212 5.90 -10.15 -7.39
C GLU A 212 6.61 -11.15 -8.31
N ASP A 213 7.12 -10.67 -9.42
CA ASP A 213 7.91 -11.46 -10.36
C ASP A 213 9.40 -11.13 -10.28
N ASP A 214 10.21 -11.94 -10.92
CA ASP A 214 11.66 -11.79 -10.93
C ASP A 214 12.10 -10.46 -11.59
N ILE A 215 11.38 -9.97 -12.61
CA ILE A 215 11.66 -8.69 -13.28
C ILE A 215 11.41 -7.52 -12.31
N SER A 216 10.30 -7.53 -11.58
CA SER A 216 9.96 -6.50 -10.60
C SER A 216 10.96 -6.46 -9.44
N PHE A 217 11.39 -7.63 -8.95
CA PHE A 217 12.42 -7.68 -7.91
C PHE A 217 13.80 -7.28 -8.42
N GLN A 218 14.20 -7.63 -9.66
CA GLN A 218 15.46 -7.14 -10.26
C GLN A 218 15.46 -5.62 -10.37
N TRP A 219 14.36 -5.03 -10.86
CA TRP A 219 14.17 -3.59 -10.91
C TRP A 219 14.32 -2.94 -9.53
N THR A 220 13.66 -3.51 -8.53
CA THR A 220 13.71 -3.02 -7.13
C THR A 220 15.13 -3.06 -6.56
N PHE A 221 15.84 -4.16 -6.72
CA PHE A 221 17.21 -4.33 -6.22
C PHE A 221 18.20 -3.42 -6.94
N GLN A 222 18.02 -3.21 -8.24
CA GLN A 222 18.85 -2.28 -9.01
C GLN A 222 18.70 -0.85 -8.51
N HIS A 223 17.46 -0.40 -8.25
CA HIS A 223 17.20 0.93 -7.70
C HIS A 223 17.68 1.06 -6.25
N PHE A 224 17.60 -0.01 -5.47
CA PHE A 224 18.19 -0.04 -4.13
C PHE A 224 19.70 0.19 -4.16
N LEU A 225 20.44 -0.55 -4.99
CA LEU A 225 21.88 -0.36 -5.15
C LEU A 225 22.22 1.05 -5.63
N THR A 226 21.48 1.56 -6.60
CA THR A 226 21.68 2.93 -7.11
C THR A 226 21.48 3.97 -6.00
N ALA A 227 20.41 3.87 -5.22
CA ALA A 227 20.13 4.76 -4.11
C ALA A 227 21.20 4.69 -3.00
N MET A 228 21.76 3.51 -2.77
CA MET A 228 22.79 3.25 -1.75
C MET A 228 24.23 3.44 -2.27
N GLY A 229 24.41 4.10 -3.44
CA GLY A 229 25.73 4.41 -3.98
C GLY A 229 26.52 3.18 -4.41
N GLN A 230 25.84 2.16 -4.93
CA GLN A 230 26.38 0.87 -5.38
C GLN A 230 27.07 0.05 -4.26
N LYS A 231 26.74 0.34 -3.00
CA LYS A 231 27.25 -0.41 -1.86
C LYS A 231 26.30 -1.55 -1.55
N GLU A 232 26.76 -2.79 -1.74
CA GLU A 232 26.00 -3.98 -1.37
C GLU A 232 25.99 -4.20 0.17
N PRO A 233 24.90 -4.75 0.75
CA PRO A 233 24.91 -5.23 2.12
C PRO A 233 25.78 -6.49 2.24
N GLN A 234 26.23 -6.82 3.44
CA GLN A 234 26.90 -8.12 3.66
C GLN A 234 25.88 -9.26 3.62
N PHE A 235 24.69 -9.01 4.16
CA PHE A 235 23.61 -9.99 4.20
C PHE A 235 22.27 -9.36 3.77
N MET A 236 21.51 -10.11 2.97
CA MET A 236 20.11 -9.79 2.70
C MET A 236 19.23 -10.95 3.14
N ILE A 237 18.27 -10.64 3.99
CA ILE A 237 17.31 -11.59 4.55
C ILE A 237 15.97 -11.37 3.85
N THR A 238 15.41 -12.41 3.24
CA THR A 238 14.11 -12.34 2.54
C THR A 238 13.24 -13.52 2.93
N ASP A 239 12.00 -13.51 2.50
CA ASP A 239 11.17 -14.71 2.47
C ASP A 239 11.66 -15.71 1.40
N GLN A 240 10.96 -16.84 1.25
CA GLN A 240 11.27 -17.88 0.27
C GLN A 240 10.60 -17.66 -1.10
N CYS A 241 10.28 -16.41 -1.47
CA CYS A 241 9.64 -16.11 -2.75
C CYS A 241 10.53 -16.55 -3.93
N PRO A 242 10.01 -17.36 -4.87
CA PRO A 242 10.78 -17.83 -6.04
C PRO A 242 11.28 -16.69 -6.93
N GLY A 243 10.53 -15.58 -7.06
CA GLY A 243 10.93 -14.40 -7.80
C GLY A 243 12.16 -13.75 -7.20
N ILE A 244 12.21 -13.60 -5.87
CA ILE A 244 13.38 -13.08 -5.16
C ILE A 244 14.60 -13.99 -5.35
N LYS A 245 14.41 -15.32 -5.22
CA LYS A 245 15.48 -16.31 -5.41
C LYS A 245 16.16 -16.20 -6.76
N LYS A 246 15.41 -15.87 -7.83
CA LYS A 246 15.93 -15.66 -9.17
C LYS A 246 16.58 -14.28 -9.35
N ALA A 247 15.92 -13.23 -8.83
CA ALA A 247 16.34 -11.85 -9.00
C ALA A 247 17.64 -11.54 -8.24
N PHE A 248 17.80 -12.06 -7.03
CA PHE A 248 18.90 -11.73 -6.12
C PHE A 248 20.30 -11.94 -6.76
N PRO A 249 20.67 -13.13 -7.28
CA PRO A 249 22.02 -13.37 -7.80
C PRO A 249 22.33 -12.61 -9.09
N SER A 250 21.31 -12.11 -9.80
CA SER A 250 21.51 -11.29 -11.00
C SER A 250 22.03 -9.89 -10.67
N ILE A 251 21.67 -9.36 -9.50
CA ILE A 251 21.97 -7.98 -9.08
C ILE A 251 23.10 -7.94 -8.04
N PHE A 252 23.00 -8.74 -6.97
CA PHE A 252 23.98 -8.76 -5.90
C PHE A 252 25.09 -9.78 -6.19
N LYS A 253 26.35 -9.34 -6.09
CA LYS A 253 27.53 -10.17 -6.40
C LYS A 253 28.29 -10.61 -5.15
N THR A 254 28.31 -9.76 -4.13
CA THR A 254 29.06 -9.97 -2.89
C THR A 254 28.18 -10.24 -1.69
N ALA A 255 26.93 -9.76 -1.71
CA ALA A 255 25.98 -9.94 -0.65
C ALA A 255 25.58 -11.42 -0.48
N ARG A 256 25.46 -11.87 0.74
CA ARG A 256 24.99 -13.23 1.06
C ARG A 256 23.48 -13.24 1.27
N HIS A 257 22.76 -14.04 0.48
CA HIS A 257 21.33 -14.22 0.64
C HIS A 257 21.03 -15.19 1.78
N ARG A 258 20.04 -14.83 2.62
CA ARG A 258 19.51 -15.68 3.69
C ARG A 258 18.00 -15.64 3.70
N TYR A 259 17.37 -16.76 4.02
CA TYR A 259 15.93 -16.78 4.19
C TYR A 259 15.52 -16.37 5.61
N CYS A 260 14.38 -15.72 5.74
CA CYS A 260 13.85 -15.32 7.03
C CYS A 260 13.39 -16.54 7.84
N MET A 261 14.04 -16.79 8.96
CA MET A 261 13.72 -17.92 9.83
C MET A 261 12.29 -17.87 10.38
N TRP A 262 11.77 -16.68 10.60
CA TRP A 262 10.38 -16.54 11.06
C TRP A 262 9.40 -17.09 10.00
N HIS A 263 9.56 -16.74 8.73
CA HIS A 263 8.72 -17.27 7.65
C HIS A 263 8.89 -18.76 7.46
N ILE A 264 10.11 -19.27 7.63
CA ILE A 264 10.37 -20.72 7.57
C ILE A 264 9.65 -21.44 8.71
N THR A 265 9.79 -20.96 9.95
CA THR A 265 9.17 -21.58 11.11
C THR A 265 7.64 -21.49 11.09
N GLN A 266 7.06 -20.42 10.54
CA GLN A 266 5.61 -20.33 10.34
C GLN A 266 5.11 -21.41 9.37
N LYS A 267 5.80 -21.64 8.26
CA LYS A 267 5.42 -22.67 7.28
C LYS A 267 5.52 -24.09 7.84
N ILE A 268 6.37 -24.33 8.82
CA ILE A 268 6.44 -25.65 9.50
C ILE A 268 5.13 -25.94 10.22
N THR A 269 4.53 -24.96 10.89
CA THR A 269 3.25 -25.15 11.58
C THR A 269 2.12 -25.57 10.64
N ASP A 270 2.19 -25.19 9.36
CA ASP A 270 1.22 -25.57 8.34
C ASP A 270 1.46 -26.98 7.77
N LYS A 271 2.69 -27.50 7.91
CA LYS A 271 3.14 -28.77 7.34
C LYS A 271 3.14 -29.91 8.34
N VAL A 272 3.36 -29.62 9.61
CA VAL A 272 3.35 -30.59 10.68
C VAL A 272 1.91 -30.98 11.04
N SER A 273 1.68 -32.27 11.35
CA SER A 273 0.32 -32.72 11.66
C SER A 273 -0.31 -31.98 12.82
N SER A 274 -1.63 -31.78 12.76
CA SER A 274 -2.37 -31.10 13.85
C SER A 274 -2.25 -31.87 15.20
N LYS A 275 -1.89 -33.14 15.19
CA LYS A 275 -1.66 -33.96 16.38
C LYS A 275 -0.34 -33.55 17.02
N THR A 276 0.73 -33.44 16.22
CA THR A 276 2.07 -33.02 16.62
C THR A 276 2.09 -31.55 17.12
N LEU A 277 1.34 -30.65 16.46
CA LEU A 277 1.25 -29.29 16.89
C LEU A 277 0.50 -29.10 18.23
N ARG A 278 -0.35 -30.06 18.61
CA ARG A 278 -0.99 -30.06 19.94
C ARG A 278 -0.06 -30.63 21.03
N ASP A 279 0.97 -31.35 20.65
CA ASP A 279 2.06 -31.66 21.55
C ASP A 279 2.89 -30.39 21.78
N THR A 280 2.61 -29.72 22.90
CA THR A 280 3.26 -28.47 23.30
C THR A 280 4.78 -28.58 23.42
N ASP A 281 5.28 -29.81 23.52
CA ASP A 281 6.69 -30.12 23.71
C ASP A 281 7.48 -30.10 22.39
N PHE A 282 6.86 -30.50 21.25
CA PHE A 282 7.53 -30.47 19.94
C PHE A 282 7.99 -29.08 19.54
N LEU A 283 7.06 -28.10 19.56
CA LEU A 283 7.41 -26.71 19.19
C LEU A 283 8.44 -26.07 20.14
N ALA A 284 8.39 -26.44 21.42
CA ALA A 284 9.37 -25.98 22.40
C ALA A 284 10.76 -26.53 22.09
N ARG A 285 10.86 -27.86 21.85
CA ARG A 285 12.11 -28.54 21.47
C ARG A 285 12.65 -28.05 20.13
N PHE A 286 11.80 -27.91 19.13
CA PHE A 286 12.15 -27.37 17.83
C PHE A 286 12.71 -25.93 17.95
N ASN A 287 12.01 -25.06 18.67
CA ASN A 287 12.48 -23.70 18.87
C ASN A 287 13.78 -23.63 19.69
N ALA A 288 13.98 -24.52 20.65
CA ALA A 288 15.22 -24.60 21.42
C ALA A 288 16.43 -24.93 20.54
N VAL A 289 16.25 -25.81 19.54
CA VAL A 289 17.30 -26.16 18.59
C VAL A 289 17.55 -25.06 17.58
N VAL A 290 16.49 -24.50 16.99
CA VAL A 290 16.58 -23.53 15.88
C VAL A 290 17.09 -22.16 16.35
N TRP A 291 16.72 -21.75 17.57
CA TRP A 291 17.03 -20.42 18.08
C TRP A 291 18.18 -20.37 19.09
N ASP A 292 18.89 -21.46 19.29
CA ASP A 292 20.08 -21.49 20.14
C ASP A 292 21.26 -20.84 19.41
N PRO A 293 21.76 -19.67 19.89
CA PRO A 293 22.83 -18.94 19.22
C PRO A 293 24.22 -19.58 19.43
N ASP A 294 24.37 -20.39 20.46
CA ASP A 294 25.69 -20.89 20.91
C ASP A 294 25.93 -22.35 20.56
N MET A 295 24.96 -23.02 19.92
CA MET A 295 25.02 -24.43 19.56
C MET A 295 26.07 -24.71 18.47
N GLU A 296 26.93 -25.72 18.69
CA GLU A 296 27.87 -26.16 17.67
C GLU A 296 27.18 -26.95 16.54
N PRO A 297 27.74 -26.95 15.29
CA PRO A 297 27.14 -27.64 14.16
C PRO A 297 26.84 -29.12 14.40
N SER A 298 27.75 -29.84 15.04
CA SER A 298 27.59 -31.26 15.36
C SER A 298 26.50 -31.51 16.41
N GLU A 299 26.38 -30.62 17.39
CA GLU A 299 25.34 -30.68 18.42
C GLU A 299 23.97 -30.34 17.82
N PHE A 300 23.93 -29.37 16.88
CA PHE A 300 22.72 -29.05 16.13
C PHE A 300 22.20 -30.26 15.35
N GLU A 301 23.07 -30.94 14.61
CA GLU A 301 22.72 -32.13 13.84
C GLU A 301 22.14 -33.23 14.73
N GLU A 302 22.74 -33.48 15.90
CA GLU A 302 22.26 -34.50 16.83
C GLU A 302 20.88 -34.12 17.41
N LYS A 303 20.72 -32.88 17.90
CA LYS A 303 19.47 -32.42 18.50
C LYS A 303 18.36 -32.32 17.45
N TRP A 304 18.71 -31.86 16.22
CA TRP A 304 17.80 -31.86 15.09
C TRP A 304 17.22 -33.24 14.79
N ARG A 305 18.08 -34.26 14.65
CA ARG A 305 17.62 -35.61 14.42
C ARG A 305 16.73 -36.13 15.55
N LYS A 306 17.06 -35.86 16.80
CA LYS A 306 16.23 -36.24 17.94
C LYS A 306 14.84 -35.64 17.89
N VAL A 307 14.71 -34.36 17.60
CA VAL A 307 13.40 -33.69 17.51
C VAL A 307 12.51 -34.34 16.45
N PHE A 308 13.07 -34.74 15.31
CA PHE A 308 12.28 -35.31 14.22
C PHE A 308 12.12 -36.84 14.29
N GLN A 309 13.06 -37.58 14.85
CA GLN A 309 12.93 -39.05 15.05
C GLN A 309 11.87 -39.39 16.09
N GLU A 310 11.79 -38.67 17.17
CA GLU A 310 10.76 -38.85 18.19
C GLU A 310 9.36 -38.59 17.62
N GLU A 311 9.23 -37.63 16.69
CA GLU A 311 7.97 -37.28 16.04
C GLU A 311 7.49 -38.34 15.03
N VAL A 312 8.42 -38.93 14.28
CA VAL A 312 8.11 -39.99 13.29
C VAL A 312 7.72 -41.27 13.95
N MET A 313 8.33 -41.62 15.09
CA MET A 313 7.92 -42.79 15.87
C MET A 313 6.53 -42.62 16.50
N ALA A 314 6.06 -41.38 16.65
CA ALA A 314 4.71 -41.07 17.15
C ALA A 314 3.63 -41.02 16.04
N SER A 315 4.02 -41.02 14.76
CA SER A 315 3.10 -40.96 13.61
C SER A 315 3.21 -42.21 12.75
N ASP A 316 2.18 -43.04 12.77
CA ASP A 316 2.11 -44.34 12.01
C ASP A 316 2.08 -44.17 10.47
N SER A 317 2.32 -42.99 9.88
CA SER A 317 1.97 -42.72 8.49
C SER A 317 3.03 -42.05 7.60
N CYS A 318 4.21 -41.67 8.11
CA CYS A 318 5.22 -41.06 7.24
C CYS A 318 6.64 -41.34 7.76
N GLY A 319 7.54 -41.82 6.89
CA GLY A 319 8.92 -42.13 7.29
C GLY A 319 9.77 -40.86 7.49
N VAL A 320 10.80 -40.93 8.37
CA VAL A 320 11.77 -39.85 8.63
C VAL A 320 12.35 -39.28 7.32
N ASP A 321 12.64 -40.20 6.38
CA ASP A 321 13.22 -39.89 5.09
C ASP A 321 12.33 -38.95 4.20
N ASP A 322 11.01 -39.01 4.34
CA ASP A 322 10.10 -38.18 3.54
C ASP A 322 9.96 -36.79 4.13
N PHE A 323 10.04 -36.65 5.45
CA PHE A 323 10.02 -35.35 6.11
C PHE A 323 11.34 -34.56 5.93
N GLU A 324 12.49 -35.27 6.03
CA GLU A 324 13.80 -34.66 5.75
C GLU A 324 13.99 -34.31 4.26
N LYS A 325 13.25 -34.94 3.35
CA LYS A 325 13.22 -34.59 1.92
C LYS A 325 12.41 -33.32 1.63
N GLU A 326 11.58 -32.89 2.55
CA GLU A 326 10.85 -31.63 2.36
C GLU A 326 11.81 -30.42 2.25
N GLU A 327 11.66 -29.66 1.21
CA GLU A 327 12.54 -28.51 0.89
C GLU A 327 12.70 -27.54 2.07
N HIS A 328 11.66 -27.36 2.86
CA HIS A 328 11.64 -26.44 4.01
C HIS A 328 12.55 -26.90 5.16
N VAL A 329 12.52 -28.19 5.47
CA VAL A 329 13.35 -28.79 6.52
C VAL A 329 14.83 -28.73 6.12
N ARG A 330 15.14 -29.06 4.86
CA ARG A 330 16.49 -28.93 4.31
C ARG A 330 17.01 -27.50 4.33
N ILE A 331 16.14 -26.51 4.09
CA ILE A 331 16.50 -25.09 4.14
C ILE A 331 16.81 -24.66 5.57
N ILE A 332 16.02 -25.09 6.57
CA ILE A 332 16.28 -24.78 7.98
C ILE A 332 17.61 -25.40 8.41
N HIS A 333 17.80 -26.66 8.09
CA HIS A 333 19.03 -27.37 8.40
C HIS A 333 20.25 -26.67 7.78
N ALA A 334 20.22 -26.40 6.47
CA ALA A 334 21.29 -25.70 5.78
C ALA A 334 21.52 -24.27 6.31
N TYR A 335 20.45 -23.63 6.77
CA TYR A 335 20.53 -22.31 7.39
C TYR A 335 21.23 -22.38 8.75
N CYS A 336 20.78 -23.25 9.64
CA CYS A 336 21.35 -23.38 10.98
C CYS A 336 22.83 -23.79 10.92
N VAL A 337 23.18 -24.75 10.06
CA VAL A 337 24.58 -25.18 9.84
C VAL A 337 25.42 -24.06 9.21
N GLY A 338 24.87 -23.29 8.26
CA GLY A 338 25.58 -22.20 7.59
C GLY A 338 25.80 -20.93 8.41
N VAL A 339 24.98 -20.69 9.43
CA VAL A 339 25.02 -19.48 10.28
C VAL A 339 25.98 -19.61 11.45
N GLN A 340 26.30 -20.82 11.86
CA GLN A 340 27.13 -21.08 13.05
C GLN A 340 28.55 -20.49 13.00
N GLY A 341 29.08 -20.18 11.82
CA GLY A 341 30.35 -19.47 11.66
C GLY A 341 30.31 -17.95 11.89
N GLN A 342 29.11 -17.34 12.07
CA GLN A 342 28.93 -15.87 12.18
C GLN A 342 27.90 -15.51 13.26
N ARG A 343 27.97 -16.16 14.38
CA ARG A 343 26.96 -16.37 15.43
C ARG A 343 26.28 -15.15 16.05
N ASN A 344 26.94 -14.02 16.26
CA ASN A 344 26.39 -12.94 17.09
C ASN A 344 25.51 -11.92 16.35
N TRP A 345 25.56 -11.89 15.02
CA TRP A 345 25.05 -10.75 14.27
C TRP A 345 23.71 -11.04 13.59
N VAL A 346 23.56 -12.20 12.98
CA VAL A 346 22.34 -12.59 12.27
C VAL A 346 21.20 -12.90 13.24
N ASN A 347 21.49 -13.54 14.37
CA ASN A 347 20.51 -13.88 15.40
C ASN A 347 19.87 -12.63 16.05
N THR A 348 20.66 -11.58 16.33
CA THR A 348 20.11 -10.35 16.92
C THR A 348 19.13 -9.66 15.98
N LYS A 349 19.34 -9.71 14.67
CA LYS A 349 18.47 -9.07 13.68
C LYS A 349 17.26 -9.93 13.31
N GLN A 350 17.37 -11.25 13.38
CA GLN A 350 16.23 -12.15 13.13
C GLN A 350 15.21 -12.19 14.29
N VAL A 351 15.66 -12.09 15.52
CA VAL A 351 14.76 -11.88 16.69
C VAL A 351 13.92 -10.60 16.49
N HIS A 352 14.45 -9.64 15.75
CA HIS A 352 13.75 -8.38 15.48
C HIS A 352 12.66 -8.52 14.38
N CYS A 353 12.85 -9.34 13.35
CA CYS A 353 11.78 -9.68 12.40
C CYS A 353 10.56 -10.27 13.12
N ARG A 354 10.78 -11.04 14.20
CA ARG A 354 9.72 -11.59 15.06
C ARG A 354 8.92 -10.50 15.81
N SER A 355 9.50 -9.35 16.09
CA SER A 355 8.83 -8.22 16.79
C SER A 355 8.07 -7.28 15.85
N LEU A 356 8.40 -7.28 14.56
CA LEU A 356 7.72 -6.47 13.53
C LEU A 356 6.45 -7.15 12.99
N ALA A 357 6.33 -8.47 13.18
CA ALA A 357 5.19 -9.26 12.72
C ALA A 357 4.06 -9.38 13.77
N LYS A 358 4.21 -8.77 14.94
CA LYS A 358 3.16 -8.59 15.96
C LYS A 358 2.61 -7.18 15.91
#